data_33b813b7ff31b5a2a29b80e9d5dd843c
#
_entry.id   33b813b7ff31b5a2a29b80e9d5dd843c
#
_cell.length_a   1.000
_cell.length_b   1.000
_cell.length_c   1.000
_cell.angle_alpha   90.00
_cell.angle_beta   90.00
_cell.angle_gamma   90.00
#
_symmetry.space_group_name_H-M   'P 1'
#
loop_
_entity.id
_entity.type
_entity.pdbx_description
1 polymer ?
#
loop_
_entity_poly.entity_id
_entity_poly.type
_entity_poly.pdbx_seq_one_letter_code
_entity_poly.pdbx_strand_id
1 'polypeptide(L)'
;MSSKPSALEPLRVRVRRFQFIVGLGFLSLVVGAMLSVSLVLRLHARVNALPSDFLRIPVAVALENLWVLAVLPTLCYGAARIVALRTWTTAVGAALSGGVFVLALNFVRDGMESFTTGWTFASVLRGVAFVGGILLSARAIRAGRAAAEKGSAEAEAKAVARKSEYDEFLKAAEAGGARLEQREGGAAEAPSASGNAPAATAPTGEASSAGETPAPPSDVPKTPAA
;
A
#
# COMPACT_ATOMS: atom_id res chain seq x y z
N MET A 1 3.81 -34.81 19.00
CA MET A 1 2.41 -35.03 18.56
C MET A 1 2.22 -34.37 17.23
N SER A 2 2.30 -35.13 16.13
CA SER A 2 2.13 -34.62 14.77
C SER A 2 0.62 -34.51 14.48
N SER A 3 0.07 -33.30 14.50
CA SER A 3 -1.32 -33.05 14.12
C SER A 3 -1.45 -33.33 12.62
N LYS A 4 -2.19 -34.37 12.26
CA LYS A 4 -2.54 -34.66 10.85
C LYS A 4 -3.21 -33.43 10.26
N PRO A 5 -2.75 -32.90 9.11
CA PRO A 5 -3.41 -31.80 8.46
C PRO A 5 -4.85 -32.20 8.14
N SER A 6 -5.82 -31.48 8.69
CA SER A 6 -7.24 -31.79 8.46
C SER A 6 -7.54 -31.57 6.97
N ALA A 7 -8.25 -32.50 6.34
CA ALA A 7 -8.67 -32.41 4.92
C ALA A 7 -9.47 -31.12 4.61
N LEU A 8 -9.89 -30.39 5.64
CA LEU A 8 -10.63 -29.14 5.56
C LEU A 8 -9.73 -27.88 5.40
N GLU A 9 -8.43 -27.97 5.70
CA GLU A 9 -7.51 -26.83 5.56
C GLU A 9 -7.46 -26.27 4.12
N PRO A 10 -7.28 -27.10 3.07
CA PRO A 10 -7.24 -26.58 1.70
C PRO A 10 -8.57 -25.96 1.26
N LEU A 11 -9.69 -26.45 1.79
CA LEU A 11 -11.02 -25.89 1.50
C LEU A 11 -11.18 -24.51 2.13
N ARG A 12 -10.76 -24.30 3.37
CA ARG A 12 -10.81 -23.02 4.08
C ARG A 12 -9.99 -21.95 3.38
N VAL A 13 -8.83 -22.28 2.85
CA VAL A 13 -8.00 -21.35 2.07
C VAL A 13 -8.67 -20.96 0.76
N ARG A 14 -9.30 -21.90 0.06
CA ARG A 14 -10.04 -21.61 -1.19
C ARG A 14 -11.24 -20.70 -0.95
N VAL A 15 -12.01 -20.96 0.11
CA VAL A 15 -13.18 -20.15 0.49
C VAL A 15 -12.78 -18.71 0.83
N ARG A 16 -11.73 -18.51 1.64
CA ARG A 16 -11.23 -17.17 1.97
C ARG A 16 -10.78 -16.41 0.73
N ARG A 17 -10.12 -17.09 -0.19
CA ARG A 17 -9.70 -16.48 -1.45
C ARG A 17 -10.88 -16.08 -2.33
N PHE A 18 -11.90 -16.94 -2.41
CA PHE A 18 -13.13 -16.66 -3.13
C PHE A 18 -13.87 -15.45 -2.52
N GLN A 19 -14.04 -15.42 -1.20
CA GLN A 19 -14.64 -14.28 -0.49
C GLN A 19 -13.89 -12.97 -0.75
N PHE A 20 -12.55 -13.02 -0.76
CA PHE A 20 -11.73 -11.85 -1.09
C PHE A 20 -11.98 -11.34 -2.51
N ILE A 21 -12.05 -12.24 -3.50
CA ILE A 21 -12.31 -11.89 -4.90
C ILE A 21 -13.70 -11.27 -5.07
N VAL A 22 -14.72 -11.89 -4.46
CA VAL A 22 -16.11 -11.37 -4.49
C VAL A 22 -16.20 -10.03 -3.78
N GLY A 23 -15.56 -9.89 -2.61
CA GLY A 23 -15.52 -8.64 -1.86
C GLY A 23 -14.85 -7.51 -2.63
N LEU A 24 -13.76 -7.82 -3.36
CA LEU A 24 -13.07 -6.85 -4.20
C LEU A 24 -13.97 -6.35 -5.35
N GLY A 25 -14.70 -7.27 -6.01
CA GLY A 25 -15.66 -6.93 -7.07
C GLY A 25 -16.82 -6.07 -6.54
N PHE A 26 -17.40 -6.45 -5.41
CA PHE A 26 -18.45 -5.69 -4.76
C PHE A 26 -17.97 -4.29 -4.32
N LEU A 27 -16.81 -4.20 -3.68
CA LEU A 27 -16.25 -2.93 -3.24
C LEU A 27 -15.98 -2.01 -4.42
N SER A 28 -15.45 -2.55 -5.53
CA SER A 28 -15.22 -1.75 -6.74
C SER A 28 -16.52 -1.20 -7.33
N LEU A 29 -17.60 -1.98 -7.27
CA LEU A 29 -18.92 -1.54 -7.71
C LEU A 29 -19.45 -0.38 -6.85
N VAL A 30 -19.41 -0.52 -5.52
CA VAL A 30 -19.88 0.52 -4.59
C VAL A 30 -19.11 1.82 -4.77
N VAL A 31 -17.78 1.75 -4.73
CA VAL A 31 -16.92 2.93 -4.91
C VAL A 31 -17.09 3.52 -6.31
N GLY A 32 -17.17 2.67 -7.34
CA GLY A 32 -17.38 3.09 -8.72
C GLY A 32 -18.73 3.77 -8.93
N ALA A 33 -19.80 3.25 -8.32
CA ALA A 33 -21.12 3.88 -8.37
C ALA A 33 -21.12 5.26 -7.71
N MET A 34 -20.49 5.42 -6.54
CA MET A 34 -20.35 6.72 -5.88
C MET A 34 -19.59 7.72 -6.74
N LEU A 35 -18.46 7.30 -7.33
CA LEU A 35 -17.67 8.14 -8.23
C LEU A 35 -18.44 8.49 -9.50
N SER A 36 -19.13 7.52 -10.10
CA SER A 36 -19.94 7.71 -11.31
C SER A 36 -21.03 8.77 -11.08
N VAL A 37 -21.80 8.65 -9.99
CA VAL A 37 -22.83 9.65 -9.64
C VAL A 37 -22.21 11.04 -9.44
N SER A 38 -21.12 11.13 -8.70
CA SER A 38 -20.42 12.41 -8.47
C SER A 38 -19.92 13.05 -9.77
N LEU A 39 -19.35 12.24 -10.67
CA LEU A 39 -18.86 12.71 -11.96
C LEU A 39 -19.99 13.11 -12.91
N VAL A 40 -21.07 12.31 -12.97
CA VAL A 40 -22.24 12.62 -13.78
C VAL A 40 -22.83 13.95 -13.36
N LEU A 41 -23.01 14.21 -12.06
CA LEU A 41 -23.54 15.48 -11.56
C LEU A 41 -22.67 16.68 -11.96
N ARG A 42 -21.33 16.51 -11.93
CA ARG A 42 -20.39 17.58 -12.29
C ARG A 42 -20.22 17.78 -13.80
N LEU A 43 -20.29 16.71 -14.57
CA LEU A 43 -20.00 16.72 -16.00
C LEU A 43 -21.26 16.79 -16.87
N HIS A 44 -22.46 16.65 -16.30
CA HIS A 44 -23.73 16.60 -17.03
C HIS A 44 -23.89 17.72 -18.05
N ALA A 45 -23.66 18.96 -17.62
CA ALA A 45 -23.76 20.12 -18.49
C ALA A 45 -22.73 20.08 -19.66
N ARG A 46 -21.50 19.62 -19.37
CA ARG A 46 -20.43 19.53 -20.38
C ARG A 46 -20.67 18.39 -21.38
N VAL A 47 -21.15 17.24 -20.90
CA VAL A 47 -21.46 16.09 -21.75
C VAL A 47 -22.65 16.40 -22.66
N ASN A 48 -23.67 17.11 -22.16
CA ASN A 48 -24.80 17.53 -22.98
C ASN A 48 -24.45 18.62 -24.00
N ALA A 49 -23.41 19.40 -23.76
CA ALA A 49 -22.90 20.40 -24.71
C ALA A 49 -22.03 19.82 -25.84
N LEU A 50 -21.75 18.50 -25.83
CA LEU A 50 -20.99 17.87 -26.92
C LEU A 50 -21.77 17.92 -28.23
N PRO A 51 -21.11 18.33 -29.32
CA PRO A 51 -21.78 18.63 -30.60
C PRO A 51 -22.23 17.38 -31.36
N SER A 52 -21.82 16.17 -30.95
CA SER A 52 -22.15 14.92 -31.65
C SER A 52 -22.51 13.79 -30.71
N ASP A 53 -23.60 13.08 -31.04
CA ASP A 53 -24.04 11.88 -30.32
C ASP A 53 -22.99 10.78 -30.33
N PHE A 54 -22.15 10.76 -31.36
CA PHE A 54 -21.03 9.82 -31.49
C PHE A 54 -20.01 9.93 -30.35
N LEU A 55 -19.76 11.13 -29.83
CA LEU A 55 -18.87 11.34 -28.66
C LEU A 55 -19.63 11.19 -27.34
N ARG A 56 -20.90 11.53 -27.32
CA ARG A 56 -21.75 11.48 -26.13
C ARG A 56 -21.97 10.06 -25.63
N ILE A 57 -22.26 9.11 -26.54
CA ILE A 57 -22.53 7.70 -26.17
C ILE A 57 -21.29 7.04 -25.51
N PRO A 58 -20.07 7.07 -26.08
CA PRO A 58 -18.89 6.50 -25.43
C PRO A 58 -18.57 7.10 -24.06
N VAL A 59 -18.73 8.43 -23.92
CA VAL A 59 -18.48 9.09 -22.63
C VAL A 59 -19.50 8.65 -21.58
N ALA A 60 -20.79 8.56 -21.94
CA ALA A 60 -21.82 8.06 -21.04
C ALA A 60 -21.57 6.61 -20.62
N VAL A 61 -21.23 5.75 -21.57
CA VAL A 61 -20.89 4.33 -21.29
C VAL A 61 -19.61 4.21 -20.44
N ALA A 62 -18.60 5.03 -20.67
CA ALA A 62 -17.39 5.04 -19.85
C ALA A 62 -17.67 5.47 -18.41
N LEU A 63 -18.51 6.49 -18.20
CA LEU A 63 -18.93 6.93 -16.88
C LEU A 63 -19.78 5.88 -16.15
N GLU A 64 -20.69 5.20 -16.86
CA GLU A 64 -21.48 4.11 -16.32
C GLU A 64 -20.62 2.91 -15.90
N ASN A 65 -19.56 2.60 -16.68
CA ASN A 65 -18.65 1.49 -16.43
C ASN A 65 -17.38 1.89 -15.70
N LEU A 66 -17.35 3.04 -15.02
CA LEU A 66 -16.20 3.55 -14.29
C LEU A 66 -15.68 2.56 -13.22
N TRP A 67 -16.60 1.79 -12.63
CA TRP A 67 -16.26 0.79 -11.62
C TRP A 67 -15.32 -0.29 -12.14
N VAL A 68 -15.49 -0.74 -13.39
CA VAL A 68 -14.64 -1.78 -13.99
C VAL A 68 -13.42 -1.18 -14.71
N LEU A 69 -13.54 0.04 -15.26
CA LEU A 69 -12.46 0.68 -16.02
C LEU A 69 -11.40 1.35 -15.15
N ALA A 70 -11.79 1.97 -14.04
CA ALA A 70 -10.88 2.73 -13.19
C ALA A 70 -10.77 2.16 -11.78
N VAL A 71 -11.89 1.92 -11.12
CA VAL A 71 -11.88 1.54 -9.69
C VAL A 71 -11.35 0.13 -9.50
N LEU A 72 -11.81 -0.83 -10.29
CA LEU A 72 -11.35 -2.21 -10.18
C LEU A 72 -9.84 -2.36 -10.43
N PRO A 73 -9.24 -1.79 -11.49
CA PRO A 73 -7.78 -1.81 -11.67
C PRO A 73 -7.01 -1.18 -10.51
N THR A 74 -7.50 -0.05 -9.98
CA THR A 74 -6.85 0.64 -8.85
C THR A 74 -6.87 -0.20 -7.58
N LEU A 75 -8.01 -0.82 -7.26
CA LEU A 75 -8.12 -1.73 -6.12
C LEU A 75 -7.28 -3.00 -6.33
N CYS A 76 -7.26 -3.55 -7.54
CA CYS A 76 -6.42 -4.69 -7.89
C CYS A 76 -4.93 -4.38 -7.76
N TYR A 77 -4.49 -3.17 -8.14
CA TYR A 77 -3.12 -2.70 -7.95
C TYR A 77 -2.75 -2.63 -6.47
N GLY A 78 -3.59 -1.99 -5.65
CA GLY A 78 -3.38 -1.88 -4.21
C GLY A 78 -3.36 -3.23 -3.51
N ALA A 79 -4.32 -4.10 -3.82
CA ALA A 79 -4.40 -5.45 -3.28
C ALA A 79 -3.21 -6.33 -3.66
N ALA A 80 -2.68 -6.18 -4.89
CA ALA A 80 -1.53 -6.95 -5.37
C ALA A 80 -0.20 -6.55 -4.71
N ARG A 81 -0.12 -5.35 -4.08
CA ARG A 81 1.03 -4.93 -3.28
C ARG A 81 1.08 -5.60 -1.91
N ILE A 82 -0.06 -6.03 -1.40
CA ILE A 82 -0.19 -6.58 -0.04
C ILE A 82 -0.30 -8.12 -0.09
N VAL A 83 -1.00 -8.64 -1.10
CA VAL A 83 -1.30 -10.08 -1.21
C VAL A 83 -0.82 -10.62 -2.55
N ALA A 84 -0.20 -11.81 -2.52
CA ALA A 84 0.20 -12.53 -3.74
C ALA A 84 -1.03 -13.07 -4.49
N LEU A 85 -1.61 -12.27 -5.38
CA LEU A 85 -2.79 -12.59 -6.16
C LEU A 85 -2.43 -13.30 -7.47
N ARG A 86 -3.24 -14.28 -7.90
CA ARG A 86 -3.16 -14.81 -9.26
C ARG A 86 -3.78 -13.83 -10.23
N THR A 87 -2.99 -13.32 -11.19
CA THR A 87 -3.36 -12.21 -12.06
C THR A 87 -4.72 -12.41 -12.75
N TRP A 88 -4.86 -13.48 -13.52
CA TRP A 88 -6.07 -13.72 -14.32
C TRP A 88 -7.28 -14.15 -13.50
N THR A 89 -7.11 -15.09 -12.56
CA THR A 89 -8.23 -15.59 -11.75
C THR A 89 -8.82 -14.51 -10.87
N THR A 90 -7.99 -13.59 -10.35
CA THR A 90 -8.47 -12.49 -9.52
C THR A 90 -9.14 -11.41 -10.35
N ALA A 91 -8.52 -10.99 -11.49
CA ALA A 91 -9.10 -9.96 -12.35
C ALA A 91 -10.45 -10.39 -12.93
N VAL A 92 -10.51 -11.59 -13.51
CA VAL A 92 -11.74 -12.14 -14.08
C VAL A 92 -12.79 -12.39 -13.01
N GLY A 93 -12.40 -13.02 -11.89
CA GLY A 93 -13.32 -13.33 -10.81
C GLY A 93 -13.93 -12.08 -10.17
N ALA A 94 -13.16 -11.04 -9.92
CA ALA A 94 -13.64 -9.78 -9.38
C ALA A 94 -14.55 -9.03 -10.37
N ALA A 95 -14.19 -8.99 -11.65
CA ALA A 95 -15.03 -8.38 -12.68
C ALA A 95 -16.35 -9.13 -12.86
N LEU A 96 -16.31 -10.47 -12.90
CA LEU A 96 -17.54 -11.28 -13.02
C LEU A 96 -18.43 -11.13 -11.78
N SER A 97 -17.88 -11.13 -10.57
CA SER A 97 -18.68 -10.92 -9.36
C SER A 97 -19.34 -9.54 -9.37
N GLY A 98 -18.61 -8.48 -9.70
CA GLY A 98 -19.19 -7.14 -9.88
C GLY A 98 -20.26 -7.12 -10.99
N GLY A 99 -20.00 -7.78 -12.13
CA GLY A 99 -20.96 -7.91 -13.23
C GLY A 99 -22.26 -8.61 -12.83
N VAL A 100 -22.16 -9.69 -12.05
CA VAL A 100 -23.34 -10.39 -11.51
C VAL A 100 -24.17 -9.46 -10.59
N PHE A 101 -23.52 -8.66 -9.75
CA PHE A 101 -24.20 -7.66 -8.93
C PHE A 101 -24.90 -6.59 -9.79
N VAL A 102 -24.24 -6.11 -10.86
CA VAL A 102 -24.87 -5.16 -11.80
C VAL A 102 -26.08 -5.78 -12.48
N LEU A 103 -25.97 -7.03 -12.95
CA LEU A 103 -27.10 -7.74 -13.56
C LEU A 103 -28.25 -7.93 -12.57
N ALA A 104 -27.94 -8.29 -11.32
CA ALA A 104 -28.95 -8.43 -10.27
C ALA A 104 -29.67 -7.10 -9.98
N LEU A 105 -28.93 -5.99 -9.91
CA LEU A 105 -29.50 -4.65 -9.71
C LEU A 105 -30.38 -4.23 -10.89
N ASN A 106 -29.94 -4.48 -12.13
CA ASN A 106 -30.72 -4.18 -13.32
C ASN A 106 -32.00 -5.03 -13.36
N PHE A 107 -31.88 -6.31 -12.99
CA PHE A 107 -33.07 -7.19 -12.91
C PHE A 107 -34.11 -6.69 -11.89
N VAL A 108 -33.63 -6.23 -10.72
CA VAL A 108 -34.55 -5.68 -9.70
C VAL A 108 -35.18 -4.37 -10.16
N ARG A 109 -34.47 -3.55 -10.94
CA ARG A 109 -34.93 -2.24 -11.41
C ARG A 109 -35.87 -2.36 -12.61
N ASP A 110 -35.47 -3.11 -13.63
CA ASP A 110 -36.11 -3.12 -14.97
C ASP A 110 -36.77 -4.46 -15.29
N GLY A 111 -36.71 -5.46 -14.39
CA GLY A 111 -37.32 -6.79 -14.58
C GLY A 111 -36.67 -7.56 -15.75
N MET A 112 -37.51 -8.42 -16.38
CA MET A 112 -37.08 -9.22 -17.54
C MET A 112 -36.81 -8.40 -18.80
N GLU A 113 -37.30 -7.17 -18.89
CA GLU A 113 -37.11 -6.30 -20.06
C GLU A 113 -35.65 -5.94 -20.29
N SER A 114 -34.84 -5.89 -19.22
CA SER A 114 -33.40 -5.64 -19.32
C SER A 114 -32.65 -6.68 -20.14
N PHE A 115 -33.18 -7.90 -20.26
CA PHE A 115 -32.57 -9.00 -21.04
C PHE A 115 -33.09 -9.09 -22.47
N THR A 116 -34.26 -8.54 -22.74
CA THR A 116 -34.93 -8.62 -24.06
C THR A 116 -34.59 -7.44 -24.95
N THR A 117 -34.02 -6.38 -24.39
CA THR A 117 -33.54 -5.21 -25.16
C THR A 117 -32.43 -5.65 -26.13
N GLY A 118 -32.73 -5.59 -27.41
CA GLY A 118 -31.83 -6.08 -28.48
C GLY A 118 -30.41 -5.48 -28.41
N TRP A 119 -29.49 -6.09 -29.16
CA TRP A 119 -28.09 -5.66 -29.27
C TRP A 119 -28.01 -4.25 -29.86
N THR A 120 -27.82 -3.27 -28.99
CA THR A 120 -27.60 -1.88 -29.37
C THR A 120 -26.11 -1.59 -29.43
N PHE A 121 -25.71 -0.55 -30.15
CA PHE A 121 -24.32 -0.06 -30.15
C PHE A 121 -23.78 0.18 -28.73
N ALA A 122 -24.59 0.71 -27.85
CA ALA A 122 -24.25 0.91 -26.44
C ALA A 122 -23.96 -0.42 -25.72
N SER A 123 -24.70 -1.50 -26.02
CA SER A 123 -24.48 -2.83 -25.42
C SER A 123 -23.13 -3.43 -25.84
N VAL A 124 -22.76 -3.29 -27.11
CA VAL A 124 -21.44 -3.70 -27.61
C VAL A 124 -20.33 -2.90 -26.92
N LEU A 125 -20.52 -1.60 -26.78
CA LEU A 125 -19.53 -0.71 -26.14
C LEU A 125 -19.36 -1.04 -24.64
N ARG A 126 -20.45 -1.38 -23.94
CA ARG A 126 -20.39 -1.89 -22.54
C ARG A 126 -19.59 -3.19 -22.46
N GLY A 127 -19.80 -4.13 -23.40
CA GLY A 127 -19.03 -5.37 -23.48
C GLY A 127 -17.53 -5.11 -23.69
N VAL A 128 -17.19 -4.19 -24.58
CA VAL A 128 -15.79 -3.77 -24.83
C VAL A 128 -15.20 -3.11 -23.57
N ALA A 129 -15.94 -2.24 -22.92
CA ALA A 129 -15.51 -1.60 -21.67
C ALA A 129 -15.27 -2.64 -20.57
N PHE A 130 -16.14 -3.64 -20.44
CA PHE A 130 -16.00 -4.72 -19.47
C PHE A 130 -14.75 -5.56 -19.72
N VAL A 131 -14.53 -6.01 -20.96
CA VAL A 131 -13.31 -6.76 -21.33
C VAL A 131 -12.06 -5.92 -21.17
N GLY A 132 -12.10 -4.65 -21.58
CA GLY A 132 -11.03 -3.69 -21.38
C GLY A 132 -10.68 -3.51 -19.91
N GLY A 133 -11.68 -3.42 -19.04
CA GLY A 133 -11.51 -3.34 -17.59
C GLY A 133 -10.83 -4.58 -16.98
N ILE A 134 -11.18 -5.79 -17.47
CA ILE A 134 -10.49 -7.03 -17.06
C ILE A 134 -9.01 -6.99 -17.44
N LEU A 135 -8.70 -6.59 -18.67
CA LEU A 135 -7.32 -6.48 -19.16
C LEU A 135 -6.51 -5.43 -18.36
N LEU A 136 -7.11 -4.27 -18.09
CA LEU A 136 -6.51 -3.23 -17.27
C LEU A 136 -6.26 -3.73 -15.84
N SER A 137 -7.21 -4.45 -15.24
CA SER A 137 -7.07 -5.04 -13.91
C SER A 137 -5.96 -6.09 -13.87
N ALA A 138 -5.85 -6.94 -14.88
CA ALA A 138 -4.77 -7.92 -14.99
C ALA A 138 -3.40 -7.23 -15.12
N ARG A 139 -3.32 -6.14 -15.90
CA ARG A 139 -2.10 -5.33 -16.01
C ARG A 139 -1.77 -4.62 -14.70
N ALA A 140 -2.76 -4.08 -14.00
CA ALA A 140 -2.61 -3.42 -12.70
C ALA A 140 -2.08 -4.39 -11.63
N ILE A 141 -2.57 -5.64 -11.59
CA ILE A 141 -2.04 -6.66 -10.68
C ILE A 141 -0.55 -6.95 -10.96
N ARG A 142 -0.16 -7.07 -12.23
CA ARG A 142 1.25 -7.28 -12.58
C ARG A 142 2.12 -6.11 -12.15
N ALA A 143 1.67 -4.89 -12.42
CA ALA A 143 2.38 -3.67 -12.01
C ALA A 143 2.47 -3.54 -10.48
N GLY A 144 1.39 -3.88 -9.76
CA GLY A 144 1.36 -3.87 -8.29
C GLY A 144 2.36 -4.88 -7.68
N ARG A 145 2.48 -6.07 -8.26
CA ARG A 145 3.47 -7.08 -7.84
C ARG A 145 4.90 -6.62 -8.08
N ALA A 146 5.19 -6.10 -9.27
CA ALA A 146 6.51 -5.57 -9.58
C ALA A 146 6.91 -4.41 -8.65
N ALA A 147 5.94 -3.56 -8.27
CA ALA A 147 6.17 -2.50 -7.29
C ALA A 147 6.41 -3.06 -5.86
N ALA A 148 5.72 -4.13 -5.47
CA ALA A 148 5.93 -4.80 -4.20
C ALA A 148 7.33 -5.46 -4.12
N GLU A 149 7.75 -6.14 -5.19
CA GLU A 149 9.07 -6.78 -5.28
C GLU A 149 10.21 -5.75 -5.19
N LYS A 150 10.07 -4.60 -5.84
CA LYS A 150 11.04 -3.50 -5.70
C LYS A 150 11.09 -2.95 -4.28
N GLY A 151 9.92 -2.73 -3.67
CA GLY A 151 9.85 -2.23 -2.30
C GLY A 151 10.43 -3.21 -1.27
N SER A 152 10.25 -4.53 -1.45
CA SER A 152 10.86 -5.53 -0.58
C SER A 152 12.38 -5.59 -0.74
N ALA A 153 12.89 -5.54 -1.97
CA ALA A 153 14.33 -5.52 -2.22
C ALA A 153 15.01 -4.27 -1.61
N GLU A 154 14.39 -3.10 -1.72
CA GLU A 154 14.89 -1.88 -1.08
C GLU A 154 14.84 -1.98 0.46
N ALA A 155 13.78 -2.57 1.02
CA ALA A 155 13.67 -2.77 2.46
C ALA A 155 14.72 -3.75 2.98
N GLU A 156 14.97 -4.84 2.25
CA GLU A 156 16.03 -5.82 2.57
C GLU A 156 17.42 -5.17 2.48
N ALA A 157 17.70 -4.39 1.44
CA ALA A 157 18.97 -3.67 1.31
C ALA A 157 19.20 -2.70 2.49
N LYS A 158 18.18 -1.95 2.90
CA LYS A 158 18.23 -1.08 4.08
C LYS A 158 18.40 -1.86 5.38
N ALA A 159 17.76 -3.03 5.51
CA ALA A 159 17.91 -3.88 6.68
C ALA A 159 19.33 -4.45 6.80
N VAL A 160 19.94 -4.87 5.68
CA VAL A 160 21.33 -5.33 5.64
C VAL A 160 22.29 -4.20 6.00
N ALA A 161 22.09 -3.00 5.44
CA ALA A 161 22.92 -1.83 5.76
C ALA A 161 22.87 -1.49 7.26
N ARG A 162 21.68 -1.45 7.86
CA ARG A 162 21.52 -1.22 9.30
C ARG A 162 22.19 -2.30 10.14
N LYS A 163 22.10 -3.56 9.69
CA LYS A 163 22.73 -4.66 10.40
C LYS A 163 24.24 -4.54 10.37
N SER A 164 24.87 -4.18 9.24
CA SER A 164 26.30 -3.96 9.14
C SER A 164 26.77 -2.79 10.02
N GLU A 165 26.03 -1.67 10.04
CA GLU A 165 26.31 -0.54 10.93
C GLU A 165 26.25 -0.95 12.42
N TYR A 166 25.25 -1.78 12.77
CA TYR A 166 25.12 -2.27 14.14
C TYR A 166 26.26 -3.23 14.53
N ASP A 167 26.65 -4.13 13.63
CA ASP A 167 27.78 -5.03 13.84
C ASP A 167 29.13 -4.28 13.97
N GLU A 168 29.31 -3.22 13.20
CA GLU A 168 30.49 -2.33 13.33
C GLU A 168 30.50 -1.59 14.66
N PHE A 169 29.34 -1.10 15.09
CA PHE A 169 29.19 -0.45 16.40
C PHE A 169 29.50 -1.41 17.55
N LEU A 170 29.00 -2.65 17.49
CA LEU A 170 29.30 -3.68 18.50
C LEU A 170 30.79 -3.99 18.56
N LYS A 171 31.45 -4.16 17.42
CA LYS A 171 32.91 -4.38 17.36
C LYS A 171 33.71 -3.22 17.93
N ALA A 172 33.29 -1.97 17.64
CA ALA A 172 33.92 -0.80 18.20
C ALA A 172 33.73 -0.71 19.72
N ALA A 173 32.54 -1.08 20.24
CA ALA A 173 32.27 -1.10 21.67
C ALA A 173 33.09 -2.19 22.39
N GLU A 174 33.18 -3.40 21.81
CA GLU A 174 34.02 -4.48 22.34
C GLU A 174 35.51 -4.10 22.37
N ALA A 175 35.99 -3.49 21.28
CA ALA A 175 37.40 -3.02 21.23
C ALA A 175 37.66 -1.88 22.24
N GLY A 176 36.66 -1.02 22.48
CA GLY A 176 36.69 0.00 23.53
C GLY A 176 36.74 -0.57 24.94
N GLY A 177 35.90 -1.58 25.19
CA GLY A 177 35.87 -2.30 26.47
C GLY A 177 37.19 -3.00 26.78
N ALA A 178 37.74 -3.74 25.81
CA ALA A 178 39.03 -4.41 25.98
C ALA A 178 40.21 -3.44 26.27
N ARG A 179 40.17 -2.24 25.72
CA ARG A 179 41.18 -1.20 26.04
C ARG A 179 41.02 -0.63 27.46
N LEU A 180 39.78 -0.54 27.97
CA LEU A 180 39.54 -0.11 29.36
C LEU A 180 40.02 -1.16 30.34
N GLU A 181 39.76 -2.43 30.10
CA GLU A 181 40.23 -3.53 30.94
C GLU A 181 41.75 -3.63 30.97
N GLN A 182 42.45 -3.41 29.83
CA GLN A 182 43.91 -3.32 29.78
C GLN A 182 44.48 -2.14 30.57
N ARG A 183 43.77 -1.01 30.60
CA ARG A 183 44.18 0.15 31.39
C ARG A 183 44.01 -0.08 32.89
N GLU A 184 42.90 -0.71 33.29
CA GLU A 184 42.64 -1.01 34.68
C GLU A 184 43.56 -2.15 35.20
N GLY A 185 43.81 -3.19 34.41
CA GLY A 185 44.76 -4.24 34.72
C GLY A 185 46.22 -3.76 34.80
N GLY A 186 46.60 -2.80 33.95
CA GLY A 186 47.95 -2.20 33.99
C GLY A 186 48.15 -1.19 35.13
N ALA A 187 47.10 -0.62 35.67
CA ALA A 187 47.17 0.28 36.83
C ALA A 187 47.31 -0.44 38.18
N ALA A 188 46.94 -1.75 38.22
CA ALA A 188 47.06 -2.58 39.42
C ALA A 188 48.49 -3.11 39.65
N GLU A 189 49.40 -3.02 38.69
CA GLU A 189 50.79 -3.56 38.74
C GLU A 189 51.85 -2.46 38.90
N ALA A 190 51.50 -1.20 39.23
CA ALA A 190 52.49 -0.18 39.57
C ALA A 190 52.94 -0.35 41.03
N PRO A 191 54.21 -0.68 41.32
CA PRO A 191 54.70 -0.80 42.69
C PRO A 191 54.65 0.53 43.41
N SER A 192 54.07 0.49 44.62
CA SER A 192 54.04 1.61 45.57
C SER A 192 55.46 2.12 45.85
N ALA A 193 55.94 3.09 45.13
CA ALA A 193 57.10 3.87 45.53
C ALA A 193 56.61 5.11 46.31
N SER A 194 56.77 4.96 47.60
CA SER A 194 56.76 6.01 48.64
C SER A 194 57.54 7.25 48.24
N GLY A 195 57.00 8.42 48.48
CA GLY A 195 57.81 9.61 48.52
C GLY A 195 57.08 10.93 48.35
N ASN A 196 56.71 11.51 49.46
CA ASN A 196 56.76 12.96 49.77
C ASN A 196 55.81 13.93 49.05
N ALA A 197 54.92 14.48 49.81
CA ALA A 197 54.23 15.73 49.56
C ALA A 197 55.22 16.93 49.55
N PRO A 198 54.91 18.07 48.91
CA PRO A 198 54.23 19.10 49.68
C PRO A 198 53.02 19.79 48.95
N ALA A 199 52.21 20.35 49.78
CA ALA A 199 51.10 21.20 49.55
C ALA A 199 51.38 22.34 48.54
N ALA A 200 50.37 22.70 47.79
CA ALA A 200 49.79 24.04 47.73
C ALA A 200 48.90 24.22 46.47
N THR A 201 47.82 24.86 46.74
CA THR A 201 47.03 25.81 45.96
C THR A 201 45.96 25.25 45.03
N ALA A 202 44.75 25.40 45.50
CA ALA A 202 43.56 25.58 44.67
C ALA A 202 43.65 26.86 43.82
N PRO A 203 43.02 26.89 42.66
CA PRO A 203 41.95 27.86 42.54
C PRO A 203 40.61 27.27 41.99
N THR A 204 39.59 27.65 42.64
CA THR A 204 38.25 27.94 42.24
C THR A 204 38.10 28.36 40.79
N GLY A 205 37.14 27.79 40.11
CA GLY A 205 36.72 28.20 38.76
C GLY A 205 35.55 27.35 38.32
N GLU A 206 34.45 27.73 38.75
CA GLU A 206 33.22 28.15 38.05
C GLU A 206 32.59 27.14 37.06
N ALA A 207 31.40 26.82 37.50
CA ALA A 207 30.27 26.25 36.76
C ALA A 207 30.02 27.00 35.42
N SER A 208 29.78 26.26 34.39
CA SER A 208 28.84 26.69 33.35
C SER A 208 28.09 25.50 32.78
N SER A 209 26.91 25.44 33.25
CA SER A 209 25.73 24.83 32.64
C SER A 209 25.57 25.27 31.21
N ALA A 210 25.12 24.39 30.38
CA ALA A 210 24.00 24.58 29.46
C ALA A 210 23.90 23.34 28.56
N GLY A 211 23.07 22.41 28.96
CA GLY A 211 22.54 21.41 28.08
C GLY A 211 21.51 22.07 27.16
N GLU A 212 21.85 22.22 25.91
CA GLU A 212 20.89 22.64 24.88
C GLU A 212 20.39 21.42 24.16
N THR A 213 19.15 21.05 24.47
CA THR A 213 18.35 20.06 23.77
C THR A 213 17.85 20.68 22.46
N PRO A 214 18.18 20.15 21.28
CA PRO A 214 17.55 20.63 20.06
C PRO A 214 16.11 20.11 19.96
N ALA A 215 15.16 21.04 19.92
CA ALA A 215 13.75 20.82 19.64
C ALA A 215 13.55 20.32 18.20
N PRO A 216 12.55 19.45 17.94
CA PRO A 216 12.19 19.02 16.59
C PRO A 216 11.51 20.14 15.81
N PRO A 217 11.74 20.27 14.49
CA PRO A 217 11.09 21.27 13.67
C PRO A 217 9.61 20.93 13.44
N SER A 218 8.75 21.84 13.86
CA SER A 218 7.32 21.84 13.58
C SER A 218 7.08 22.44 12.18
N ASP A 219 6.97 21.61 11.16
CA ASP A 219 6.43 22.02 9.88
C ASP A 219 4.90 21.88 9.89
N VAL A 220 4.24 22.99 10.14
CA VAL A 220 2.80 23.18 9.91
C VAL A 220 2.63 23.75 8.50
N PRO A 221 1.96 23.06 7.58
CA PRO A 221 1.62 23.65 6.29
C PRO A 221 0.49 24.66 6.45
N LYS A 222 0.81 25.91 6.11
CA LYS A 222 -0.16 27.01 5.94
C LYS A 222 -1.15 26.68 4.83
N THR A 223 -2.42 26.62 5.19
CA THR A 223 -3.56 26.66 4.28
C THR A 223 -3.69 28.07 3.70
N PRO A 224 -3.74 28.28 2.39
CA PRO A 224 -4.18 29.54 1.82
C PRO A 224 -5.70 29.59 1.81
N ALA A 225 -6.24 30.66 2.40
CA ALA A 225 -7.62 31.11 2.26
C ALA A 225 -7.78 31.83 0.92
N ALA A 226 -8.73 31.37 0.11
CA ALA A 226 -9.60 32.16 -0.77
C ALA A 226 -10.62 31.22 -1.43
#